data_26be5205f3826d9575839e31f3697b71
#
_entry.id   26be5205f3826d9575839e31f3697b71
#
_cell.length_a   1.000
_cell.length_b   1.000
_cell.length_c   1.000
_cell.angle_alpha   90.00
_cell.angle_beta   90.00
_cell.angle_gamma   90.00
#
_symmetry.space_group_name_H-M   'P 1'
#
loop_
_entity.id
_entity.type
_entity.pdbx_description
1 polymer ?
#
loop_
_entity_poly.entity_id
_entity_poly.type
_entity_poly.pdbx_seq_one_letter_code
_entity_poly.pdbx_strand_id
1 'polypeptide(L)'
;MPNFFRNYLTCCLIVMLPATVIARSNKDADAVITLRDGNPCFSYPKDEEILKRPYSFSYLGVSKNTGGVIWEIQITSYDRKGLVEPNSTKTCIEYGVLTPGTKEDKAAKPLVPDSPYHVFISVAEAPGGRNSYDRKFASDFCITKNKKGEPVLVEADFDKAWYCLKPGETKKRGFWGWLFGK
;
A
#
# COMPACT_ATOMS: atom_id res chain seq x y z
N MET A 1 -28.74 31.33 -63.39
CA MET A 1 -28.30 31.65 -62.00
C MET A 1 -28.07 30.38 -61.25
N PRO A 2 -26.85 29.99 -61.02
CA PRO A 2 -26.58 28.73 -60.26
C PRO A 2 -26.22 29.04 -58.83
N ASN A 3 -26.88 28.33 -57.91
CA ASN A 3 -26.65 28.39 -56.48
C ASN A 3 -25.43 27.57 -56.11
N PHE A 4 -24.45 28.21 -55.51
CA PHE A 4 -23.29 27.60 -54.88
C PHE A 4 -23.68 27.08 -53.49
N PHE A 5 -23.94 25.79 -53.34
CA PHE A 5 -23.90 25.11 -52.03
C PHE A 5 -22.46 24.65 -51.77
N ARG A 6 -21.78 25.39 -50.95
CA ARG A 6 -20.43 25.07 -50.48
C ARG A 6 -20.54 24.29 -49.16
N ASN A 7 -20.50 22.97 -49.27
CA ASN A 7 -20.46 22.06 -48.14
C ASN A 7 -19.11 22.21 -47.40
N TYR A 8 -19.13 22.87 -46.24
CA TYR A 8 -18.03 22.77 -45.29
C TYR A 8 -18.20 21.47 -44.51
N LEU A 9 -17.48 20.46 -44.95
CA LEU A 9 -17.28 19.22 -44.19
C LEU A 9 -16.21 19.48 -43.12
N THR A 10 -16.69 19.95 -41.95
CA THR A 10 -15.81 20.11 -40.80
C THR A 10 -15.56 18.75 -40.20
N CYS A 11 -14.42 18.17 -40.59
CA CYS A 11 -13.93 16.90 -40.04
C CYS A 11 -13.44 17.17 -38.60
N CYS A 12 -14.31 16.97 -37.60
CA CYS A 12 -13.94 16.92 -36.21
C CYS A 12 -13.11 15.66 -35.95
N LEU A 13 -11.79 15.79 -36.05
CA LEU A 13 -10.85 14.78 -35.57
C LEU A 13 -10.91 14.79 -34.03
N ILE A 14 -11.79 13.95 -33.47
CA ILE A 14 -11.77 13.66 -32.03
C ILE A 14 -10.55 12.78 -31.80
N VAL A 15 -9.46 13.40 -31.38
CA VAL A 15 -8.28 12.71 -30.88
C VAL A 15 -8.68 12.07 -29.55
N MET A 16 -9.09 10.82 -29.57
CA MET A 16 -9.24 10.00 -28.36
C MET A 16 -7.85 9.74 -27.80
N LEU A 17 -7.39 10.60 -26.91
CA LEU A 17 -6.25 10.33 -26.05
C LEU A 17 -6.65 9.19 -25.13
N PRO A 18 -5.93 8.07 -25.11
CA PRO A 18 -6.16 7.04 -24.11
C PRO A 18 -5.83 7.66 -22.74
N ALA A 19 -6.87 7.95 -21.97
CA ALA A 19 -6.70 8.26 -20.56
C ALA A 19 -6.16 6.99 -19.90
N THR A 20 -4.84 6.90 -19.77
CA THR A 20 -4.21 5.92 -18.89
C THR A 20 -4.65 6.27 -17.48
N VAL A 21 -5.72 5.65 -17.03
CA VAL A 21 -6.12 5.65 -15.63
C VAL A 21 -5.03 4.89 -14.90
N ILE A 22 -4.03 5.62 -14.42
CA ILE A 22 -3.11 5.09 -13.43
C ILE A 22 -3.97 4.93 -12.18
N ALA A 23 -4.45 3.71 -11.94
CA ALA A 23 -5.09 3.34 -10.70
C ALA A 23 -4.02 3.38 -9.60
N ARG A 24 -3.69 4.59 -9.13
CA ARG A 24 -3.00 4.74 -7.85
C ARG A 24 -3.99 4.28 -6.80
N SER A 25 -3.66 3.22 -6.06
CA SER A 25 -4.39 2.91 -4.84
C SER A 25 -4.32 4.17 -3.97
N ASN A 26 -5.48 4.78 -3.70
CA ASN A 26 -5.55 5.92 -2.81
C ASN A 26 -5.16 5.42 -1.41
N LYS A 27 -3.89 5.61 -1.04
CA LYS A 27 -3.44 5.44 0.34
C LYS A 27 -3.56 6.77 1.05
N ASP A 28 -4.02 6.73 2.28
CA ASP A 28 -4.10 7.93 3.12
C ASP A 28 -2.74 8.30 3.70
N ALA A 29 -1.91 7.29 4.02
CA ALA A 29 -0.55 7.47 4.50
C ALA A 29 0.31 6.20 4.27
N ASP A 30 1.60 6.30 4.60
CA ASP A 30 2.51 5.16 4.53
C ASP A 30 2.29 4.19 5.69
N ALA A 31 2.30 2.88 5.40
CA ALA A 31 2.44 1.86 6.41
C ALA A 31 3.87 1.88 6.96
N VAL A 32 4.01 1.60 8.26
CA VAL A 32 5.31 1.51 8.91
C VAL A 32 5.77 0.05 8.88
N ILE A 33 6.94 -0.19 8.35
CA ILE A 33 7.53 -1.52 8.26
C ILE A 33 8.83 -1.54 9.07
N THR A 34 8.99 -2.54 9.91
CA THR A 34 10.23 -2.81 10.66
C THR A 34 10.64 -4.26 10.47
N LEU A 35 11.88 -4.60 10.80
CA LEU A 35 12.30 -5.99 10.90
C LEU A 35 12.29 -6.43 12.36
N ARG A 36 11.72 -7.61 12.60
CA ARG A 36 11.78 -8.33 13.88
C ARG A 36 12.34 -9.72 13.61
N ASP A 37 13.50 -10.01 14.14
CA ASP A 37 14.21 -11.28 13.92
C ASP A 37 14.34 -11.68 12.43
N GLY A 38 14.55 -10.66 11.57
CA GLY A 38 14.69 -10.86 10.13
C GLY A 38 13.36 -10.89 9.34
N ASN A 39 12.21 -10.95 10.02
CA ASN A 39 10.89 -10.90 9.39
C ASN A 39 10.32 -9.48 9.37
N PRO A 40 9.61 -9.08 8.32
CA PRO A 40 8.91 -7.79 8.31
C PRO A 40 7.74 -7.80 9.29
N CYS A 41 7.60 -6.69 9.99
CA CYS A 41 6.54 -6.42 10.95
C CYS A 41 5.85 -5.13 10.58
N PHE A 42 4.54 -5.17 10.39
CA PHE A 42 3.73 -4.13 9.79
C PHE A 42 2.87 -3.42 10.81
N SER A 43 2.86 -2.09 10.73
CA SER A 43 1.98 -1.24 11.54
C SER A 43 1.56 0.00 10.74
N TYR A 44 0.58 0.71 11.27
CA TYR A 44 0.17 2.02 10.74
C TYR A 44 0.49 3.11 11.75
N PRO A 45 0.81 4.35 11.30
CA PRO A 45 1.08 5.45 12.21
C PRO A 45 -0.20 5.89 12.92
N LYS A 46 -0.07 6.30 14.18
CA LYS A 46 -1.12 7.04 14.88
C LYS A 46 -1.06 8.48 14.42
N ASP A 47 -2.01 8.91 13.62
CA ASP A 47 -2.21 10.31 13.30
C ASP A 47 -3.38 10.90 14.12
N GLU A 48 -3.50 12.22 14.08
CA GLU A 48 -4.55 12.93 14.82
C GLU A 48 -5.97 12.50 14.41
N GLU A 49 -6.16 12.08 13.18
CA GLU A 49 -7.45 11.69 12.66
C GLU A 49 -7.86 10.31 13.17
N ILE A 50 -6.90 9.36 13.23
CA ILE A 50 -7.11 8.06 13.87
C ILE A 50 -7.41 8.21 15.36
N LEU A 51 -6.76 9.17 16.04
CA LEU A 51 -6.99 9.40 17.46
C LEU A 51 -8.37 10.01 17.75
N LYS A 52 -8.96 10.72 16.80
CA LYS A 52 -10.29 11.36 16.95
C LYS A 52 -11.46 10.41 16.76
N ARG A 53 -11.24 9.23 16.15
CA ARG A 53 -12.29 8.26 15.82
C ARG A 53 -11.91 6.87 16.30
N PRO A 54 -12.87 5.99 16.58
CA PRO A 54 -12.61 4.62 17.02
C PRO A 54 -12.22 3.73 15.83
N TYR A 55 -11.17 4.09 15.12
CA TYR A 55 -10.61 3.23 14.08
C TYR A 55 -9.90 2.02 14.68
N SER A 56 -9.98 0.92 13.97
CA SER A 56 -9.34 -0.31 14.37
C SER A 56 -8.93 -1.09 13.14
N PHE A 57 -7.88 -1.89 13.29
CA PHE A 57 -7.41 -2.80 12.27
C PHE A 57 -8.56 -3.65 11.70
N SER A 58 -8.60 -3.80 10.38
CA SER A 58 -9.60 -4.62 9.71
C SER A 58 -8.98 -5.66 8.76
N TYR A 59 -7.90 -5.29 8.08
CA TYR A 59 -7.31 -6.09 7.03
C TYR A 59 -5.82 -5.76 6.84
N LEU A 60 -5.02 -6.76 6.50
CA LEU A 60 -3.65 -6.62 6.03
C LEU A 60 -3.40 -7.59 4.87
N GLY A 61 -2.86 -7.09 3.78
CA GLY A 61 -2.44 -7.87 2.63
C GLY A 61 -1.01 -7.56 2.24
N VAL A 62 -0.25 -8.59 1.88
CA VAL A 62 1.07 -8.45 1.24
C VAL A 62 1.00 -9.04 -0.15
N SER A 63 1.45 -8.29 -1.14
CA SER A 63 1.46 -8.72 -2.53
C SER A 63 2.85 -8.62 -3.13
N LYS A 64 3.10 -9.45 -4.14
CA LYS A 64 4.28 -9.38 -5.00
C LYS A 64 3.89 -8.75 -6.32
N ASN A 65 4.79 -7.97 -6.90
CA ASN A 65 4.56 -7.26 -8.16
C ASN A 65 3.90 -8.10 -9.27
N THR A 66 4.35 -9.32 -9.46
CA THR A 66 3.96 -10.14 -10.61
C THR A 66 2.94 -11.23 -10.28
N GLY A 67 2.52 -11.37 -9.03
CA GLY A 67 1.81 -12.57 -8.58
C GLY A 67 0.60 -12.36 -7.68
N GLY A 68 0.15 -11.15 -7.50
CA GLY A 68 -0.97 -10.86 -6.60
C GLY A 68 -0.62 -11.04 -5.12
N VAL A 69 -1.64 -11.14 -4.29
CA VAL A 69 -1.52 -11.29 -2.83
C VAL A 69 -0.82 -12.60 -2.50
N ILE A 70 0.19 -12.54 -1.62
CA ILE A 70 0.98 -13.68 -1.14
C ILE A 70 0.73 -14.00 0.33
N TRP A 71 0.12 -13.09 1.07
CA TRP A 71 -0.37 -13.26 2.43
C TRP A 71 -1.51 -12.30 2.70
N GLU A 72 -2.52 -12.77 3.43
CA GLU A 72 -3.71 -11.98 3.70
C GLU A 72 -4.33 -12.40 5.02
N ILE A 73 -4.58 -11.43 5.89
CA ILE A 73 -5.31 -11.61 7.14
C ILE A 73 -6.39 -10.55 7.31
N GLN A 74 -7.46 -10.92 7.98
CA GLN A 74 -8.51 -9.98 8.36
C GLN A 74 -9.05 -10.30 9.75
N ILE A 75 -9.80 -9.37 10.33
CA ILE A 75 -10.47 -9.58 11.62
C ILE A 75 -11.54 -10.67 11.50
N THR A 76 -11.69 -11.48 12.57
CA THR A 76 -12.72 -12.53 12.63
C THR A 76 -14.08 -12.00 13.05
N SER A 77 -14.12 -10.93 13.82
CA SER A 77 -15.33 -10.33 14.37
C SER A 77 -15.18 -8.84 14.60
N TYR A 78 -16.23 -8.11 14.40
CA TYR A 78 -16.30 -6.67 14.67
C TYR A 78 -16.38 -6.31 16.15
N ASP A 79 -16.58 -7.26 17.07
CA ASP A 79 -16.52 -7.00 18.51
C ASP A 79 -15.11 -6.71 19.01
N ARG A 80 -14.09 -7.03 18.19
CA ARG A 80 -12.67 -6.68 18.36
C ARG A 80 -12.06 -7.16 19.69
N LYS A 81 -12.74 -8.06 20.37
CA LYS A 81 -12.30 -8.59 21.65
C LYS A 81 -10.98 -9.36 21.47
N GLY A 82 -9.95 -8.91 22.16
CA GLY A 82 -8.61 -9.51 22.07
C GLY A 82 -7.80 -9.10 20.84
N LEU A 83 -8.32 -8.24 19.96
CA LEU A 83 -7.56 -7.74 18.81
C LEU A 83 -6.36 -6.89 19.26
N VAL A 84 -5.20 -7.19 18.71
CA VAL A 84 -3.99 -6.38 18.87
C VAL A 84 -3.96 -5.33 17.76
N GLU A 85 -4.03 -4.06 18.16
CA GLU A 85 -3.94 -2.95 17.20
C GLU A 85 -2.51 -2.73 16.72
N PRO A 86 -2.20 -2.91 15.42
CA PRO A 86 -0.85 -2.72 14.90
C PRO A 86 -0.55 -1.23 14.63
N ASN A 87 -0.65 -0.41 15.66
CA ASN A 87 -0.51 1.04 15.58
C ASN A 87 0.82 1.57 16.14
N SER A 88 1.79 0.70 16.29
CA SER A 88 3.15 1.02 16.71
C SER A 88 4.12 -0.10 16.33
N THR A 89 5.42 0.20 16.34
CA THR A 89 6.45 -0.82 16.11
C THR A 89 6.49 -1.91 17.18
N LYS A 90 5.93 -1.65 18.37
CA LYS A 90 5.82 -2.66 19.44
C LYS A 90 4.68 -3.63 19.23
N THR A 91 3.60 -3.18 18.61
CA THR A 91 2.36 -3.94 18.39
C THR A 91 2.15 -4.30 16.93
N CYS A 92 3.19 -4.21 16.09
CA CYS A 92 3.12 -4.55 14.68
C CYS A 92 2.76 -6.02 14.46
N ILE A 93 2.14 -6.32 13.32
CA ILE A 93 1.82 -7.68 12.88
C ILE A 93 3.00 -8.22 12.08
N GLU A 94 3.61 -9.29 12.58
CA GLU A 94 4.73 -9.95 11.91
C GLU A 94 4.23 -10.79 10.73
N TYR A 95 4.97 -10.78 9.65
CA TYR A 95 4.65 -11.52 8.44
C TYR A 95 4.48 -13.03 8.72
N GLY A 96 3.35 -13.58 8.28
CA GLY A 96 3.04 -15.00 8.48
C GLY A 96 2.60 -15.39 9.90
N VAL A 97 2.45 -14.42 10.80
CA VAL A 97 2.02 -14.67 12.18
C VAL A 97 0.60 -14.18 12.38
N LEU A 98 -0.30 -15.10 12.79
CA LEU A 98 -1.66 -14.75 13.16
C LEU A 98 -1.69 -14.13 14.55
N THR A 99 -2.37 -13.00 14.67
CA THR A 99 -2.63 -12.35 15.95
C THR A 99 -4.02 -12.70 16.47
N PRO A 100 -4.25 -12.64 17.79
CA PRO A 100 -5.59 -12.84 18.35
C PRO A 100 -6.63 -11.94 17.67
N GLY A 101 -7.80 -12.49 17.37
CA GLY A 101 -8.88 -11.75 16.70
C GLY A 101 -8.75 -11.65 15.16
N THR A 102 -7.75 -12.30 14.57
CA THR A 102 -7.58 -12.36 13.11
C THR A 102 -7.73 -13.80 12.59
N LYS A 103 -8.06 -13.89 11.30
CA LYS A 103 -7.99 -15.13 10.52
C LYS A 103 -7.15 -14.91 9.28
N GLU A 104 -6.52 -15.97 8.81
CA GLU A 104 -5.78 -15.99 7.57
C GLU A 104 -6.73 -16.36 6.42
N ASP A 105 -6.85 -15.49 5.43
CA ASP A 105 -7.59 -15.79 4.21
C ASP A 105 -6.66 -16.33 3.12
N LYS A 106 -5.39 -16.00 3.22
CA LYS A 106 -4.36 -16.53 2.34
C LYS A 106 -3.07 -16.78 3.11
N ALA A 107 -2.63 -18.05 3.12
CA ALA A 107 -1.43 -18.47 3.82
C ALA A 107 -0.16 -17.78 3.30
N ALA A 108 0.71 -17.40 4.24
CA ALA A 108 1.95 -16.71 3.93
C ALA A 108 2.89 -17.58 3.09
N LYS A 109 3.33 -17.06 1.96
CA LYS A 109 4.39 -17.67 1.15
C LYS A 109 5.74 -17.13 1.57
N PRO A 110 6.83 -17.92 1.49
CA PRO A 110 8.16 -17.45 1.80
C PRO A 110 8.51 -16.17 1.01
N LEU A 111 9.03 -15.17 1.71
CA LEU A 111 9.56 -13.96 1.07
C LEU A 111 10.90 -14.29 0.40
N VAL A 112 11.05 -13.82 -0.82
CA VAL A 112 12.29 -13.99 -1.60
C VAL A 112 13.12 -12.73 -1.42
N PRO A 113 14.39 -12.82 -0.99
CA PRO A 113 15.28 -11.66 -0.93
C PRO A 113 15.36 -10.93 -2.27
N ASP A 114 15.61 -9.63 -2.21
CA ASP A 114 15.76 -8.75 -3.37
C ASP A 114 14.54 -8.73 -4.32
N SER A 115 13.38 -9.12 -3.79
CA SER A 115 12.10 -9.02 -4.49
C SER A 115 11.27 -7.89 -3.92
N PRO A 116 10.64 -7.06 -4.75
CA PRO A 116 9.76 -5.98 -4.29
C PRO A 116 8.38 -6.51 -3.87
N TYR A 117 7.92 -6.01 -2.75
CA TYR A 117 6.63 -6.31 -2.14
C TYR A 117 5.87 -5.02 -1.83
N HIS A 118 4.58 -5.14 -1.81
CA HIS A 118 3.65 -4.10 -1.41
C HIS A 118 2.85 -4.59 -0.20
N VAL A 119 2.82 -3.82 0.89
CA VAL A 119 1.93 -4.05 2.02
C VAL A 119 0.80 -3.04 1.99
N PHE A 120 -0.38 -3.52 2.30
CA PHE A 120 -1.59 -2.73 2.43
C PHE A 120 -2.27 -3.06 3.75
N ILE A 121 -2.56 -2.03 4.55
CA ILE A 121 -3.29 -2.14 5.81
C ILE A 121 -4.54 -1.29 5.70
N SER A 122 -5.69 -1.87 6.04
CA SER A 122 -6.94 -1.14 6.19
C SER A 122 -7.34 -1.07 7.65
N VAL A 123 -7.80 0.09 8.08
CA VAL A 123 -8.45 0.30 9.37
C VAL A 123 -9.84 0.83 9.12
N ALA A 124 -10.82 0.29 9.83
CA ALA A 124 -12.21 0.65 9.69
C ALA A 124 -12.74 1.27 10.98
N GLU A 125 -13.68 2.18 10.87
CA GLU A 125 -14.44 2.70 12.00
C GLU A 125 -15.30 1.59 12.61
N ALA A 126 -15.45 1.59 13.93
CA ALA A 126 -16.28 0.60 14.63
C ALA A 126 -17.71 0.55 14.06
N PRO A 127 -18.36 -0.63 14.06
CA PRO A 127 -19.74 -0.78 13.60
C PRO A 127 -20.68 0.18 14.34
N GLY A 128 -21.50 0.92 13.59
CA GLY A 128 -22.45 1.90 14.14
C GLY A 128 -22.15 3.35 13.75
N GLY A 129 -21.00 3.64 13.19
CA GLY A 129 -20.75 4.90 12.49
C GLY A 129 -21.59 5.01 11.22
N ARG A 130 -22.35 6.10 11.06
CA ARG A 130 -23.21 6.32 9.86
C ARG A 130 -22.44 6.41 8.55
N ASN A 131 -21.12 6.57 8.61
CA ASN A 131 -20.23 6.59 7.45
C ASN A 131 -19.00 5.75 7.81
N SER A 132 -18.92 4.55 7.28
CA SER A 132 -17.73 3.71 7.40
C SER A 132 -16.61 4.30 6.53
N TYR A 133 -15.80 5.16 7.10
CA TYR A 133 -14.56 5.59 6.46
C TYR A 133 -13.50 4.54 6.74
N ASP A 134 -13.01 3.92 5.69
CA ASP A 134 -11.82 3.08 5.76
C ASP A 134 -10.60 3.95 5.51
N ARG A 135 -9.62 3.88 6.40
CA ARG A 135 -8.30 4.45 6.17
C ARG A 135 -7.35 3.38 5.64
N LYS A 136 -6.52 3.78 4.70
CA LYS A 136 -5.64 2.88 3.95
C LYS A 136 -4.19 3.31 4.09
N PHE A 137 -3.38 2.39 4.58
CA PHE A 137 -1.94 2.57 4.72
C PHE A 137 -1.23 1.58 3.81
N ALA A 138 -0.26 2.06 3.06
CA ALA A 138 0.46 1.18 2.16
C ALA A 138 1.92 1.60 2.04
N SER A 139 2.79 0.64 1.90
CA SER A 139 4.22 0.86 1.65
C SER A 139 4.81 -0.23 0.80
N ASP A 140 5.86 0.13 0.10
CA ASP A 140 6.59 -0.74 -0.80
C ASP A 140 7.94 -1.07 -0.19
N PHE A 141 8.31 -2.34 -0.17
CA PHE A 141 9.52 -2.78 0.51
C PHE A 141 10.20 -3.96 -0.16
N CYS A 142 11.45 -4.13 0.18
CA CYS A 142 12.23 -5.33 -0.08
C CYS A 142 12.99 -5.74 1.17
N ILE A 143 13.32 -7.01 1.27
CA ILE A 143 14.30 -7.51 2.21
C ILE A 143 15.54 -7.84 1.41
N THR A 144 16.67 -7.22 1.74
CA THR A 144 17.98 -7.47 1.13
C THR A 144 19.01 -7.79 2.22
N LYS A 145 20.25 -8.01 1.82
CA LYS A 145 21.34 -8.23 2.77
C LYS A 145 22.30 -7.05 2.79
N ASN A 146 22.72 -6.63 3.97
CA ASN A 146 23.79 -5.67 4.11
C ASN A 146 25.16 -6.30 3.81
N LYS A 147 26.23 -5.52 3.90
CA LYS A 147 27.62 -6.00 3.67
C LYS A 147 28.07 -7.11 4.63
N LYS A 148 27.38 -7.27 5.77
CA LYS A 148 27.65 -8.34 6.75
C LYS A 148 26.78 -9.59 6.52
N GLY A 149 25.91 -9.58 5.52
CA GLY A 149 24.98 -10.67 5.24
C GLY A 149 23.71 -10.67 6.09
N GLU A 150 23.50 -9.65 6.91
CA GLU A 150 22.32 -9.52 7.76
C GLU A 150 21.13 -8.98 6.94
N PRO A 151 19.89 -9.43 7.20
CA PRO A 151 18.71 -8.92 6.52
C PRO A 151 18.47 -7.45 6.88
N VAL A 152 18.21 -6.64 5.87
CA VAL A 152 17.84 -5.23 6.01
C VAL A 152 16.63 -4.92 5.15
N LEU A 153 15.79 -4.02 5.65
CA LEU A 153 14.67 -3.48 4.93
C LEU A 153 15.14 -2.32 4.06
N VAL A 154 14.73 -2.30 2.81
CA VAL A 154 14.93 -1.19 1.88
C VAL A 154 13.62 -0.87 1.19
N GLU A 155 13.48 0.36 0.70
CA GLU A 155 12.34 0.74 -0.11
C GLU A 155 12.37 0.05 -1.48
N ALA A 156 11.20 -0.19 -2.05
CA ALA A 156 11.06 -0.59 -3.43
C ALA A 156 10.64 0.61 -4.29
N ASP A 157 11.19 0.73 -5.49
CA ASP A 157 10.81 1.75 -6.46
C ASP A 157 9.93 1.15 -7.54
N PHE A 158 8.68 1.62 -7.61
CA PHE A 158 7.69 1.17 -8.58
C PHE A 158 7.56 2.08 -9.81
N ASP A 159 8.15 3.27 -9.76
CA ASP A 159 7.94 4.27 -10.82
C ASP A 159 8.62 3.89 -12.14
N LYS A 160 9.66 3.06 -12.09
CA LYS A 160 10.44 2.70 -13.30
C LYS A 160 10.46 1.22 -13.63
N ALA A 161 10.61 0.35 -12.68
CA ALA A 161 10.70 -1.10 -12.91
C ALA A 161 10.76 -1.86 -11.58
N TRP A 162 9.79 -1.86 -10.75
CA TRP A 162 9.66 -2.71 -9.54
C TRP A 162 11.00 -3.33 -9.07
N TYR A 163 11.90 -2.53 -8.56
CA TYR A 163 13.20 -2.98 -8.06
C TYR A 163 13.43 -2.53 -6.63
N CYS A 164 14.31 -3.23 -5.94
CA CYS A 164 14.74 -2.89 -4.60
C CYS A 164 15.83 -1.82 -4.64
N LEU A 165 15.69 -0.77 -3.85
CA LEU A 165 16.77 0.19 -3.65
C LEU A 165 17.94 -0.47 -2.92
N LYS A 166 19.15 0.05 -3.10
CA LYS A 166 20.30 -0.42 -2.33
C LYS A 166 20.23 0.10 -0.89
N PRO A 167 20.81 -0.61 0.08
CA PRO A 167 20.91 -0.13 1.45
C PRO A 167 21.53 1.27 1.51
N GLY A 168 20.79 2.23 2.10
CA GLY A 168 21.21 3.64 2.17
C GLY A 168 20.85 4.48 0.94
N GLU A 169 20.29 3.89 -0.10
CA GLU A 169 19.72 4.62 -1.23
C GLU A 169 18.30 5.06 -0.88
N THR A 170 17.96 6.30 -1.22
CA THR A 170 16.60 6.83 -1.07
C THR A 170 15.96 7.01 -2.44
N LYS A 171 14.65 6.82 -2.50
CA LYS A 171 13.87 7.08 -3.71
C LYS A 171 14.09 8.53 -4.16
N LYS A 172 14.58 8.72 -5.38
CA LYS A 172 14.71 10.06 -5.95
C LYS A 172 13.32 10.64 -6.13
N ARG A 173 13.01 11.68 -5.38
CA ARG A 173 11.77 12.43 -5.61
C ARG A 173 11.78 12.93 -7.05
N GLY A 174 10.77 12.61 -7.83
CA GLY A 174 10.61 13.16 -9.17
C GLY A 174 10.57 14.71 -9.11
N PHE A 175 10.90 15.38 -10.21
CA PHE A 175 10.92 16.85 -10.33
C PHE A 175 9.68 17.52 -9.70
N TRP A 176 8.51 16.94 -9.88
CA TRP A 176 7.24 17.41 -9.29
C TRP A 176 7.17 17.25 -7.76
N GLY A 177 7.78 16.21 -7.20
CA GLY A 177 7.87 16.04 -5.75
C GLY A 177 8.82 17.04 -5.10
N TRP A 178 9.85 17.51 -5.83
CA TRP A 178 10.72 18.58 -5.39
C TRP A 178 10.03 19.94 -5.43
N LEU A 179 9.20 20.22 -6.46
CA LEU A 179 8.49 21.49 -6.62
C LEU A 179 7.33 21.70 -5.65
N PHE A 180 6.62 20.63 -5.27
CA PHE A 180 5.38 20.74 -4.48
C PHE A 180 5.49 20.21 -3.05
N GLY A 181 6.66 19.79 -2.60
CA GLY A 181 6.96 19.52 -1.18
C GLY A 181 6.11 18.43 -0.52
N LYS A 182 5.59 17.46 -1.31
CA LYS A 182 4.81 16.33 -0.79
C LYS A 182 5.59 15.03 -0.89
#